data_3af3ef357ffeb719fd800762d7776e98
#
_entry.id   3af3ef357ffeb719fd800762d7776e98
#
_cell.length_a   1.000
_cell.length_b   1.000
_cell.length_c   1.000
_cell.angle_alpha   90.00
_cell.angle_beta   90.00
_cell.angle_gamma   90.00
#
_symmetry.space_group_name_H-M   'P 1'
#
loop_
_entity.id
_entity.type
_entity.pdbx_description
1 polymer ?
#
loop_
_entity_poly.entity_id
_entity_poly.type
_entity_poly.pdbx_seq_one_letter_code
_entity_poly.pdbx_strand_id
1 'polypeptide(L)'
;MFELERYVRLDNELVGRLQFKSANKVSLEADVEILDRFKSDLLSENVSRDVKGKYFYFLQRYLRDTQKLRCPGPAHYTADGAAEGKAHLEHPIPQNRILQAYLEDHITAIEAIHMPLCLIADADKHILEGEWQLNATWQYPFRRYRLAGFHKPIKNLRGEIIDLERWSIEDHFGLLGIIK
;
A
#
# COMPACT_ATOMS: atom_id res chain seq x y z
N MET A 1 -9.45 11.05 28.56
CA MET A 1 -9.90 12.13 27.66
C MET A 1 -8.75 12.39 26.71
N PHE A 2 -8.92 12.03 25.45
CA PHE A 2 -7.88 12.14 24.43
C PHE A 2 -7.86 13.60 23.95
N GLU A 3 -6.76 14.32 24.16
CA GLU A 3 -6.64 15.71 23.71
C GLU A 3 -6.40 15.76 22.22
N LEU A 4 -7.48 15.84 21.47
CA LEU A 4 -7.54 15.85 20.01
C LEU A 4 -6.71 16.98 19.38
N GLU A 5 -6.66 18.16 20.07
CA GLU A 5 -5.85 19.31 19.63
C GLU A 5 -4.35 19.02 19.63
N ARG A 6 -3.89 18.14 20.50
CA ARG A 6 -2.49 17.71 20.56
C ARG A 6 -2.13 16.82 19.36
N TYR A 7 -3.08 16.03 18.87
CA TYR A 7 -2.89 15.17 17.70
C TYR A 7 -2.88 15.95 16.40
N VAL A 8 -3.75 16.93 16.25
CA VAL A 8 -3.83 17.78 15.05
C VAL A 8 -2.59 18.67 14.90
N ARG A 9 -1.99 19.13 16.01
CA ARG A 9 -0.72 19.88 15.99
C ARG A 9 0.53 19.01 15.80
N LEU A 10 0.49 17.76 16.24
CA LEU A 10 1.57 16.79 16.02
C LEU A 10 1.67 16.32 14.56
N ASP A 11 0.67 16.57 13.75
CA ASP A 11 0.51 16.04 12.40
C ASP A 11 1.68 16.34 11.48
N ASN A 12 2.04 17.60 11.32
CA ASN A 12 3.11 17.99 10.40
C ASN A 12 4.50 17.65 10.95
N GLU A 13 4.68 17.72 12.26
CA GLU A 13 5.94 17.35 12.90
C GLU A 13 6.10 15.83 13.04
N LEU A 14 5.04 15.09 13.37
CA LEU A 14 5.10 13.63 13.49
C LEU A 14 5.27 12.97 12.11
N VAL A 15 4.52 13.42 11.12
CA VAL A 15 4.67 12.95 9.72
C VAL A 15 6.03 13.35 9.16
N GLY A 16 6.50 14.56 9.43
CA GLY A 16 7.85 15.00 9.07
C GLY A 16 8.94 14.18 9.79
N ARG A 17 8.79 13.92 11.09
CA ARG A 17 9.73 13.10 11.88
C ARG A 17 9.68 11.62 11.49
N LEU A 18 8.51 11.07 11.17
CA LEU A 18 8.36 9.71 10.67
C LEU A 18 9.00 9.55 9.29
N GLN A 19 8.88 10.52 8.41
CA GLN A 19 9.54 10.51 7.11
C GLN A 19 11.08 10.54 7.21
N PHE A 20 11.63 11.27 8.20
CA PHE A 20 13.08 11.50 8.29
C PHE A 20 13.83 10.58 9.28
N LYS A 21 13.17 9.99 10.26
CA LYS A 21 13.85 9.23 11.32
C LYS A 21 13.54 7.74 11.37
N SER A 22 12.48 7.31 10.73
CA SER A 22 11.92 5.98 11.03
C SER A 22 12.40 4.87 10.11
N ALA A 23 13.02 5.19 9.01
CA ALA A 23 13.43 4.16 8.05
C ALA A 23 14.18 2.97 8.70
N ASN A 24 14.78 3.17 9.86
CA ASN A 24 15.60 2.14 10.51
C ASN A 24 15.28 1.85 11.99
N LYS A 25 14.23 2.41 12.59
CA LYS A 25 14.05 2.31 14.06
C LYS A 25 12.66 1.95 14.57
N VAL A 26 11.62 2.00 13.76
CA VAL A 26 10.27 1.59 14.18
C VAL A 26 10.11 0.11 13.84
N SER A 27 9.70 -0.71 14.81
CA SER A 27 9.43 -2.13 14.56
C SER A 27 8.15 -2.30 13.75
N LEU A 28 7.98 -3.46 13.11
CA LEU A 28 6.73 -3.79 12.40
C LEU A 28 5.54 -3.77 13.35
N GLU A 29 5.75 -4.22 14.59
CA GLU A 29 4.73 -4.23 15.65
C GLU A 29 4.25 -2.80 15.95
N ALA A 30 5.17 -1.83 16.01
CA ALA A 30 4.81 -0.43 16.24
C ALA A 30 4.07 0.17 15.04
N ASP A 31 4.41 -0.19 13.80
CA ASP A 31 3.64 0.22 12.63
C ASP A 31 2.22 -0.35 12.65
N VAL A 32 2.05 -1.61 13.05
CA VAL A 32 0.75 -2.25 13.23
C VAL A 32 -0.06 -1.53 14.32
N GLU A 33 0.54 -1.27 15.48
CA GLU A 33 -0.13 -0.57 16.58
C GLU A 33 -0.61 0.83 16.16
N ILE A 34 0.21 1.58 15.42
CA ILE A 34 -0.16 2.91 14.92
C ILE A 34 -1.33 2.82 13.94
N LEU A 35 -1.31 1.87 13.00
CA LEU A 35 -2.40 1.68 12.05
C LEU A 35 -3.71 1.30 12.76
N ASP A 36 -3.66 0.34 13.68
CA ASP A 36 -4.83 -0.13 14.44
C ASP A 36 -5.40 0.98 15.32
N ARG A 37 -4.55 1.83 15.87
CA ARG A 37 -4.99 2.99 16.64
C ARG A 37 -5.70 4.02 15.76
N PHE A 38 -5.13 4.39 14.61
CA PHE A 38 -5.80 5.28 13.65
C PHE A 38 -7.13 4.72 13.17
N LYS A 39 -7.20 3.41 12.92
CA LYS A 39 -8.44 2.72 12.57
C LYS A 39 -9.47 2.85 13.69
N SER A 40 -9.09 2.53 14.92
CA SER A 40 -9.97 2.63 16.10
C SER A 40 -10.52 4.05 16.28
N ASP A 41 -9.65 5.07 16.18
CA ASP A 41 -10.05 6.46 16.30
C ASP A 41 -10.99 6.89 15.16
N LEU A 42 -10.72 6.44 13.92
CA LEU A 42 -11.57 6.71 12.75
C LEU A 42 -12.96 6.10 12.87
N LEU A 43 -13.06 4.90 13.42
CA LEU A 43 -14.34 4.18 13.60
C LEU A 43 -15.11 4.62 14.85
N SER A 44 -14.47 5.35 15.77
CA SER A 44 -15.10 5.82 17.01
C SER A 44 -16.27 6.78 16.72
N GLU A 45 -17.40 6.56 17.40
CA GLU A 45 -18.57 7.43 17.33
C GLU A 45 -18.34 8.82 17.97
N ASN A 46 -17.35 8.91 18.87
CA ASN A 46 -17.02 10.13 19.60
C ASN A 46 -16.20 11.15 18.79
N VAL A 47 -15.83 10.80 17.55
CA VAL A 47 -15.00 11.65 16.68
C VAL A 47 -15.88 12.34 15.65
N SER A 48 -15.78 13.67 15.54
CA SER A 48 -16.56 14.46 14.59
C SER A 48 -16.20 14.09 13.14
N ARG A 49 -17.16 14.32 12.20
CA ARG A 49 -16.97 14.01 10.77
C ARG A 49 -15.75 14.69 10.15
N ASP A 50 -15.48 15.94 10.53
CA ASP A 50 -14.34 16.71 9.97
C ASP A 50 -13.00 16.13 10.45
N VAL A 51 -12.95 15.68 11.71
CA VAL A 51 -11.77 15.00 12.26
C VAL A 51 -11.59 13.63 11.59
N LYS A 52 -12.67 12.87 11.38
CA LYS A 52 -12.60 11.58 10.66
C LYS A 52 -11.99 11.73 9.27
N GLY A 53 -12.31 12.80 8.53
CA GLY A 53 -11.70 13.09 7.24
C GLY A 53 -10.17 13.25 7.31
N LYS A 54 -9.68 13.91 8.35
CA LYS A 54 -8.24 14.06 8.60
C LYS A 54 -7.59 12.73 8.99
N TYR A 55 -8.19 11.96 9.90
CA TYR A 55 -7.68 10.64 10.28
C TYR A 55 -7.61 9.68 9.09
N PHE A 56 -8.63 9.70 8.22
CA PHE A 56 -8.61 8.90 7.00
C PHE A 56 -7.42 9.27 6.10
N TYR A 57 -7.17 10.56 5.91
CA TYR A 57 -6.01 11.03 5.13
C TYR A 57 -4.69 10.59 5.74
N PHE A 58 -4.55 10.70 7.08
CA PHE A 58 -3.33 10.26 7.77
C PHE A 58 -3.13 8.76 7.68
N LEU A 59 -4.18 7.99 7.93
CA LEU A 59 -4.14 6.54 7.82
C LEU A 59 -3.71 6.10 6.41
N GLN A 60 -4.30 6.72 5.38
CA GLN A 60 -3.95 6.45 3.99
C GLN A 60 -2.48 6.77 3.70
N ARG A 61 -2.01 7.91 4.16
CA ARG A 61 -0.62 8.35 3.94
C ARG A 61 0.35 7.49 4.72
N TYR A 62 0.06 7.23 6.00
CA TYR A 62 0.89 6.38 6.84
C TYR A 62 1.02 4.97 6.25
N LEU A 63 -0.09 4.35 5.89
CA LEU A 63 -0.09 3.03 5.26
C LEU A 63 0.78 3.01 4.00
N ARG A 64 0.62 3.99 3.10
CA ARG A 64 1.41 4.08 1.88
C ARG A 64 2.91 4.23 2.13
N ASP A 65 3.27 5.07 3.09
CA ASP A 65 4.68 5.32 3.40
C ASP A 65 5.30 4.09 4.11
N THR A 66 4.54 3.41 4.96
CA THR A 66 4.94 2.15 5.61
C THR A 66 5.08 1.01 4.58
N GLN A 67 4.18 0.87 3.62
CA GLN A 67 4.31 -0.11 2.53
C GLN A 67 5.63 0.04 1.79
N LYS A 68 6.02 1.27 1.42
CA LYS A 68 7.28 1.55 0.76
C LYS A 68 8.48 1.23 1.65
N LEU A 69 8.40 1.59 2.93
CA LEU A 69 9.46 1.37 3.90
C LEU A 69 9.71 -0.11 4.16
N ARG A 70 8.64 -0.92 4.24
CA ARG A 70 8.71 -2.36 4.54
C ARG A 70 8.92 -3.22 3.29
N CYS A 71 8.88 -2.63 2.11
CA CYS A 71 9.22 -3.33 0.89
C CYS A 71 10.71 -3.71 0.89
N PRO A 72 11.07 -4.99 0.62
CA PRO A 72 12.45 -5.46 0.67
C PRO A 72 13.34 -4.94 -0.48
N GLY A 73 12.85 -4.01 -1.27
CA GLY A 73 13.56 -3.36 -2.37
C GLY A 73 12.82 -2.12 -2.82
N PRO A 74 13.10 -1.57 -4.00
CA PRO A 74 12.35 -0.44 -4.54
C PRO A 74 10.88 -0.78 -4.80
N ALA A 75 10.59 -2.06 -5.08
CA ALA A 75 9.26 -2.66 -5.20
C ALA A 75 9.35 -4.16 -5.06
N HIS A 76 8.21 -4.84 -4.82
CA HIS A 76 8.13 -6.31 -4.84
C HIS A 76 8.21 -6.88 -6.25
N TYR A 77 7.83 -6.07 -7.23
CA TYR A 77 7.78 -6.43 -8.65
C TYR A 77 8.36 -5.31 -9.50
N THR A 78 8.95 -5.69 -10.63
CA THR A 78 9.51 -4.72 -11.58
C THR A 78 9.12 -5.13 -13.00
N ALA A 79 8.48 -4.21 -13.72
CA ALA A 79 8.20 -4.38 -15.13
C ALA A 79 9.45 -4.13 -15.98
N ASP A 80 9.59 -4.85 -17.08
CA ASP A 80 10.66 -4.60 -18.04
C ASP A 80 10.61 -3.15 -18.54
N GLY A 81 11.78 -2.51 -18.64
CA GLY A 81 11.94 -1.11 -18.99
C GLY A 81 11.73 -0.11 -17.85
N ALA A 82 11.30 -0.55 -16.65
CA ALA A 82 11.11 0.36 -15.51
C ALA A 82 12.41 0.99 -15.01
N ALA A 83 13.54 0.32 -15.17
CA ALA A 83 14.85 0.81 -14.73
C ALA A 83 15.56 1.72 -15.77
N GLU A 84 15.03 1.83 -16.99
CA GLU A 84 15.68 2.52 -18.12
C GLU A 84 15.41 4.02 -18.14
N GLY A 85 14.66 4.56 -17.16
CA GLY A 85 14.30 5.96 -17.11
C GLY A 85 13.58 6.33 -15.82
N LYS A 86 12.67 7.31 -15.92
CA LYS A 86 11.82 7.66 -14.78
C LYS A 86 10.84 6.54 -14.49
N ALA A 87 10.90 6.04 -13.27
CA ALA A 87 10.03 4.96 -12.82
C ALA A 87 8.88 5.49 -11.95
N HIS A 88 7.76 4.78 -11.98
CA HIS A 88 6.58 5.01 -11.16
C HIS A 88 6.30 3.78 -10.29
N LEU A 89 6.08 4.01 -9.00
CA LEU A 89 5.68 2.96 -8.07
C LEU A 89 4.17 2.85 -8.05
N GLU A 90 3.67 1.73 -8.55
CA GLU A 90 2.26 1.44 -8.70
C GLU A 90 1.79 0.41 -7.67
N HIS A 91 0.53 0.51 -7.26
CA HIS A 91 -0.13 -0.46 -6.40
C HIS A 91 -1.00 -1.40 -7.26
N PRO A 92 -0.62 -2.66 -7.48
CA PRO A 92 -1.44 -3.62 -8.22
C PRO A 92 -2.87 -3.74 -7.69
N ILE A 93 -3.05 -3.66 -6.37
CA ILE A 93 -4.34 -3.39 -5.74
C ILE A 93 -4.39 -1.90 -5.41
N PRO A 94 -5.37 -1.12 -5.92
CA PRO A 94 -5.47 0.30 -5.62
C PRO A 94 -5.49 0.59 -4.12
N GLN A 95 -4.74 1.61 -3.71
CA GLN A 95 -4.53 1.91 -2.29
C GLN A 95 -5.84 2.18 -1.52
N ASN A 96 -6.82 2.81 -2.16
CA ASN A 96 -8.15 3.03 -1.55
C ASN A 96 -8.88 1.71 -1.27
N ARG A 97 -8.66 0.67 -2.08
CA ARG A 97 -9.23 -0.67 -1.86
C ARG A 97 -8.54 -1.39 -0.71
N ILE A 98 -7.21 -1.28 -0.63
CA ILE A 98 -6.44 -1.82 0.50
C ILE A 98 -6.92 -1.18 1.80
N LEU A 99 -7.05 0.14 1.82
CA LEU A 99 -7.50 0.86 2.99
C LEU A 99 -8.94 0.49 3.38
N GLN A 100 -9.85 0.40 2.41
CA GLN A 100 -11.23 -0.02 2.66
C GLN A 100 -11.28 -1.42 3.28
N ALA A 101 -10.59 -2.40 2.70
CA ALA A 101 -10.55 -3.76 3.21
C ALA A 101 -9.95 -3.85 4.62
N TYR A 102 -8.94 -3.03 4.92
CA TYR A 102 -8.39 -2.95 6.26
C TYR A 102 -9.38 -2.34 7.27
N LEU A 103 -10.09 -1.28 6.90
CA LEU A 103 -11.11 -0.66 7.75
C LEU A 103 -12.30 -1.58 8.03
N GLU A 104 -12.64 -2.44 7.07
CA GLU A 104 -13.75 -3.41 7.14
C GLU A 104 -13.33 -4.76 7.75
N ASP A 105 -12.12 -4.89 8.30
CA ASP A 105 -11.58 -6.13 8.89
C ASP A 105 -11.46 -7.32 7.91
N HIS A 106 -11.43 -7.06 6.60
CA HIS A 106 -11.19 -8.10 5.60
C HIS A 106 -9.72 -8.51 5.50
N ILE A 107 -8.82 -7.61 5.88
CA ILE A 107 -7.38 -7.85 5.97
C ILE A 107 -6.82 -7.24 7.25
N THR A 108 -5.71 -7.83 7.73
CA THR A 108 -4.97 -7.33 8.89
C THR A 108 -4.08 -6.14 8.53
N ALA A 109 -3.58 -5.41 9.53
CA ALA A 109 -2.58 -4.36 9.32
C ALA A 109 -1.30 -4.91 8.66
N ILE A 110 -0.86 -6.11 9.04
CA ILE A 110 0.32 -6.77 8.44
C ILE A 110 0.09 -7.03 6.95
N GLU A 111 -1.06 -7.58 6.58
CA GLU A 111 -1.41 -7.81 5.18
C GLU A 111 -1.49 -6.48 4.41
N ALA A 112 -2.12 -5.45 4.98
CA ALA A 112 -2.21 -4.12 4.37
C ALA A 112 -0.83 -3.50 4.12
N ILE A 113 0.10 -3.61 5.08
CA ILE A 113 1.49 -3.10 4.96
C ILE A 113 2.24 -3.84 3.85
N HIS A 114 2.03 -5.13 3.69
CA HIS A 114 2.78 -5.97 2.76
C HIS A 114 2.05 -6.22 1.43
N MET A 115 1.06 -5.38 1.07
CA MET A 115 0.42 -5.46 -0.24
C MET A 115 1.40 -5.23 -1.39
N PRO A 116 1.17 -5.85 -2.56
CA PRO A 116 2.11 -5.79 -3.67
C PRO A 116 2.36 -4.37 -4.15
N LEU A 117 3.63 -4.05 -4.40
CA LEU A 117 4.11 -2.83 -5.04
C LEU A 117 4.84 -3.21 -6.32
N CYS A 118 4.57 -2.51 -7.42
CA CYS A 118 5.18 -2.77 -8.72
C CYS A 118 5.84 -1.51 -9.27
N LEU A 119 7.09 -1.63 -9.69
CA LEU A 119 7.79 -0.56 -10.40
C LEU A 119 7.50 -0.70 -11.89
N ILE A 120 6.96 0.36 -12.50
CA ILE A 120 6.70 0.48 -13.93
C ILE A 120 7.41 1.69 -14.51
N ALA A 121 7.63 1.75 -15.82
CA ALA A 121 8.09 2.97 -16.44
C ALA A 121 7.03 4.09 -16.31
N ASP A 122 7.45 5.32 -16.04
CA ASP A 122 6.52 6.46 -15.89
C ASP A 122 5.68 6.68 -17.17
N ALA A 123 6.25 6.34 -18.33
CA ALA A 123 5.55 6.39 -19.61
C ALA A 123 4.38 5.39 -19.72
N ASP A 124 4.40 4.29 -18.94
CA ASP A 124 3.36 3.27 -18.96
C ASP A 124 2.22 3.56 -17.97
N LYS A 125 2.39 4.55 -17.12
CA LYS A 125 1.44 4.87 -16.05
C LYS A 125 0.02 5.09 -16.58
N HIS A 126 -0.11 5.79 -17.72
CA HIS A 126 -1.40 6.09 -18.33
C HIS A 126 -2.19 4.84 -18.76
N ILE A 127 -1.51 3.71 -19.03
CA ILE A 127 -2.15 2.43 -19.37
C ILE A 127 -2.99 1.92 -18.19
N LEU A 128 -2.54 2.19 -16.97
CA LEU A 128 -3.17 1.71 -15.74
C LEU A 128 -4.11 2.73 -15.10
N GLU A 129 -4.25 3.93 -15.68
CA GLU A 129 -5.18 4.95 -15.25
C GLU A 129 -6.60 4.66 -15.79
N GLY A 130 -7.63 5.00 -15.00
CA GLY A 130 -9.03 4.91 -15.41
C GLY A 130 -9.81 3.73 -14.84
N GLU A 131 -10.80 3.23 -15.57
CA GLU A 131 -11.78 2.23 -15.11
C GLU A 131 -11.18 0.88 -14.70
N TRP A 132 -9.99 0.57 -15.18
CA TRP A 132 -9.28 -0.67 -14.86
C TRP A 132 -8.98 -0.83 -13.37
N GLN A 133 -8.92 0.27 -12.64
CA GLN A 133 -8.75 0.25 -11.18
C GLN A 133 -9.97 -0.38 -10.48
N LEU A 134 -11.15 -0.28 -11.08
CA LEU A 134 -12.40 -0.84 -10.53
C LEU A 134 -12.45 -2.37 -10.67
N ASN A 135 -11.73 -2.93 -11.65
CA ASN A 135 -11.70 -4.36 -11.95
C ASN A 135 -10.56 -5.12 -11.26
N ALA A 136 -9.79 -4.45 -10.39
CA ALA A 136 -8.77 -5.13 -9.59
C ALA A 136 -9.43 -6.14 -8.66
N THR A 137 -9.12 -7.41 -8.84
CA THR A 137 -9.56 -8.45 -7.93
C THR A 137 -8.51 -8.69 -6.86
N TRP A 138 -8.94 -8.91 -5.62
CA TRP A 138 -8.04 -9.26 -4.52
C TRP A 138 -7.25 -10.51 -4.79
N GLN A 139 -7.91 -11.50 -5.37
CA GLN A 139 -7.31 -12.80 -5.63
C GLN A 139 -6.15 -12.72 -6.64
N TYR A 140 -6.29 -11.90 -7.70
CA TYR A 140 -5.31 -11.78 -8.78
C TYR A 140 -4.93 -10.31 -9.00
N PRO A 141 -4.01 -9.74 -8.20
CA PRO A 141 -3.74 -8.30 -8.18
C PRO A 141 -3.24 -7.74 -9.51
N PHE A 142 -2.55 -8.56 -10.32
CA PHE A 142 -1.99 -8.14 -11.61
C PHE A 142 -2.94 -8.33 -12.80
N ARG A 143 -4.08 -8.96 -12.62
CA ARG A 143 -5.04 -9.19 -13.71
C ARG A 143 -5.51 -7.88 -14.34
N ARG A 144 -5.65 -6.80 -13.53
CA ARG A 144 -6.00 -5.48 -14.06
C ARG A 144 -4.98 -4.95 -15.07
N TYR A 145 -3.68 -5.28 -14.92
CA TYR A 145 -2.64 -4.89 -15.87
C TYR A 145 -2.89 -5.51 -17.24
N ARG A 146 -3.20 -6.80 -17.25
CA ARG A 146 -3.54 -7.50 -18.47
C ARG A 146 -4.78 -6.93 -19.14
N LEU A 147 -5.83 -6.67 -18.37
CA LEU A 147 -7.08 -6.08 -18.86
C LEU A 147 -6.89 -4.65 -19.40
N ALA A 148 -5.99 -3.88 -18.82
CA ALA A 148 -5.62 -2.55 -19.31
C ALA A 148 -4.73 -2.56 -20.58
N GLY A 149 -4.30 -3.72 -21.04
CA GLY A 149 -3.41 -3.82 -22.21
C GLY A 149 -1.92 -3.68 -21.88
N PHE A 150 -1.54 -3.82 -20.62
CA PHE A 150 -0.15 -3.85 -20.24
C PHE A 150 0.43 -5.24 -20.56
N HIS A 151 1.42 -5.27 -21.47
CA HIS A 151 1.98 -6.53 -22.01
C HIS A 151 3.44 -6.78 -21.64
N LYS A 152 4.09 -5.83 -20.92
CA LYS A 152 5.48 -6.00 -20.51
C LYS A 152 5.61 -7.09 -19.46
N PRO A 153 6.64 -7.95 -19.53
CA PRO A 153 6.94 -8.90 -18.47
C PRO A 153 7.15 -8.18 -17.14
N ILE A 154 6.62 -8.77 -16.06
CA ILE A 154 6.84 -8.32 -14.70
C ILE A 154 7.59 -9.41 -13.95
N LYS A 155 8.70 -9.04 -13.30
CA LYS A 155 9.54 -9.93 -12.50
C LYS A 155 9.29 -9.69 -11.01
N ASN A 156 9.23 -10.76 -10.24
CA ASN A 156 9.18 -10.71 -8.78
C ASN A 156 10.57 -10.50 -8.16
N LEU A 157 10.66 -10.46 -6.82
CA LEU A 157 11.91 -10.29 -6.08
C LEU A 157 12.97 -11.37 -6.35
N ARG A 158 12.56 -12.54 -6.86
CA ARG A 158 13.47 -13.63 -7.23
C ARG A 158 13.90 -13.56 -8.70
N GLY A 159 13.44 -12.56 -9.45
CA GLY A 159 13.71 -12.41 -10.88
C GLY A 159 12.83 -13.28 -11.77
N GLU A 160 11.83 -13.96 -11.22
CA GLU A 160 10.91 -14.82 -11.95
C GLU A 160 9.82 -13.98 -12.62
N ILE A 161 9.51 -14.25 -13.88
CA ILE A 161 8.40 -13.62 -14.59
C ILE A 161 7.10 -14.20 -14.06
N ILE A 162 6.18 -13.32 -13.62
CA ILE A 162 4.87 -13.72 -13.11
C ILE A 162 3.82 -13.80 -14.22
N ASP A 163 2.87 -14.70 -14.07
CA ASP A 163 1.66 -14.75 -14.91
C ASP A 163 0.66 -13.69 -14.40
N LEU A 164 0.46 -12.62 -15.16
CA LEU A 164 -0.42 -11.52 -14.77
C LEU A 164 -1.89 -11.91 -14.56
N GLU A 165 -2.34 -13.02 -15.15
CA GLU A 165 -3.71 -13.51 -15.01
C GLU A 165 -3.91 -14.40 -13.79
N ARG A 166 -2.85 -15.11 -13.37
CA ARG A 166 -2.93 -16.18 -12.38
C ARG A 166 -2.12 -15.94 -11.12
N TRP A 167 -1.21 -14.97 -11.11
CA TRP A 167 -0.43 -14.63 -9.91
C TRP A 167 -1.36 -14.13 -8.82
N SER A 168 -1.56 -14.95 -7.80
CA SER A 168 -2.50 -14.68 -6.73
C SER A 168 -1.91 -13.83 -5.60
N ILE A 169 -2.77 -13.34 -4.72
CA ILE A 169 -2.33 -12.65 -3.50
C ILE A 169 -1.65 -13.63 -2.52
N GLU A 170 -2.04 -14.89 -2.53
CA GLU A 170 -1.41 -15.96 -1.76
C GLU A 170 0.01 -16.24 -2.27
N ASP A 171 0.24 -16.25 -3.59
CA ASP A 171 1.60 -16.35 -4.16
C ASP A 171 2.47 -15.18 -3.72
N HIS A 172 1.90 -13.97 -3.66
CA HIS A 172 2.62 -12.79 -3.17
C HIS A 172 3.00 -12.93 -1.69
N PHE A 173 2.09 -13.31 -0.82
CA PHE A 173 2.40 -13.51 0.59
C PHE A 173 3.36 -14.69 0.81
N GLY A 174 3.21 -15.75 0.03
CA GLY A 174 4.18 -16.87 0.02
C GLY A 174 5.59 -16.43 -0.41
N LEU A 175 5.71 -15.53 -1.40
CA LEU A 175 6.98 -14.93 -1.81
C LEU A 175 7.67 -14.17 -0.66
N LEU A 176 6.89 -13.49 0.20
CA LEU A 176 7.38 -12.73 1.35
C LEU A 176 7.56 -13.59 2.62
N GLY A 177 7.14 -14.85 2.61
CA GLY A 177 7.15 -15.70 3.80
C GLY A 177 6.09 -15.32 4.84
N ILE A 178 5.06 -14.59 4.44
CA ILE A 178 3.90 -14.27 5.28
C ILE A 178 2.93 -15.44 5.18
N ILE A 179 2.90 -16.27 6.21
CA ILE A 179 2.03 -17.45 6.30
C ILE A 179 0.77 -17.02 7.07
N LYS A 180 -0.42 -17.38 6.54
CA LYS A 180 -1.68 -17.30 7.27
C LYS A 180 -1.82 -18.45 8.25
#